data_c0dee7f645c071f5e96dc20a77964933
#
_entry.id   c0dee7f645c071f5e96dc20a77964933
#
_cell.length_a   1.000
_cell.length_b   1.000
_cell.length_c   1.000
_cell.angle_alpha   90.00
_cell.angle_beta   90.00
_cell.angle_gamma   90.00
#
_symmetry.space_group_name_H-M   'P 1'
#
loop_
_entity.id
_entity.type
_entity.pdbx_description
1 polymer ?
#
loop_
_entity_poly.entity_id
_entity_poly.type
_entity_poly.pdbx_seq_one_letter_code
_entity_poly.pdbx_strand_id
1 'polypeptide(L)'
;MAGHETREGKRQTIVGYMAEHQHAPNANNLWTYFQNAINWAITNFDPKHFKKIMKGLDWALYYDKFHDKTLDTAALARQISTLMRDSEIQRQQGIIPYVLTGNERELDLRAFPDDIKLAAWETQGHKCALCGKEMDYEFMEGDHITPWRDGGRTVKENCQMLCRECNRRKSAK
;
A
#
# COMPACT_ATOMS: atom_id res chain seq x y z
N MET A 1 -12.74 12.40 1.86
CA MET A 1 -12.59 13.86 1.99
C MET A 1 -11.18 14.21 1.57
N ALA A 2 -11.03 14.92 0.46
CA ALA A 2 -9.72 15.37 -0.02
C ALA A 2 -9.26 16.54 0.88
N GLY A 3 -8.16 16.38 1.57
CA GLY A 3 -7.51 17.45 2.31
C GLY A 3 -6.23 17.81 1.57
N HIS A 4 -6.00 19.08 1.35
CA HIS A 4 -4.75 19.58 0.82
C HIS A 4 -3.69 19.60 1.95
N GLU A 5 -2.50 19.04 1.71
CA GLU A 5 -1.38 19.16 2.67
C GLU A 5 -0.82 20.57 2.59
N THR A 6 -0.75 21.26 3.73
CA THR A 6 -0.01 22.53 3.86
C THR A 6 1.50 22.25 3.90
N ARG A 7 2.35 23.28 3.66
CA ARG A 7 3.83 23.19 3.70
C ARG A 7 4.41 22.56 4.99
N GLU A 8 3.60 22.39 6.02
CA GLU A 8 3.98 21.79 7.31
C GLU A 8 3.53 20.34 7.46
N GLY A 9 3.05 19.68 6.39
CA GLY A 9 2.63 18.27 6.42
C GLY A 9 1.31 18.01 7.16
N LYS A 10 0.57 19.05 7.54
CA LYS A 10 -0.77 18.91 8.14
C LYS A 10 -1.83 18.99 7.06
N ARG A 11 -2.70 18.01 7.01
CA ARG A 11 -3.89 18.02 6.14
C ARG A 11 -4.77 19.20 6.53
N GLN A 12 -4.93 20.17 5.62
CA GLN A 12 -5.86 21.28 5.81
C GLN A 12 -7.30 20.72 5.77
N THR A 13 -8.10 21.07 6.76
CA THR A 13 -9.53 20.72 6.76
C THR A 13 -10.28 21.56 5.73
N ILE A 14 -11.43 21.07 5.23
CA ILE A 14 -12.29 21.84 4.32
C ILE A 14 -12.64 23.20 4.94
N VAL A 15 -12.95 23.21 6.25
CA VAL A 15 -13.27 24.45 6.98
C VAL A 15 -12.09 25.42 6.99
N GLY A 16 -10.86 24.91 7.23
CA GLY A 16 -9.64 25.71 7.20
C GLY A 16 -9.38 26.30 5.81
N TYR A 17 -9.49 25.49 4.76
CA TYR A 17 -9.37 25.95 3.38
C TYR A 17 -10.41 27.04 3.04
N MET A 18 -11.67 26.83 3.41
CA MET A 18 -12.74 27.81 3.17
C MET A 18 -12.51 29.11 3.92
N ALA A 19 -12.05 29.05 5.18
CA ALA A 19 -11.72 30.25 5.96
C ALA A 19 -10.58 31.06 5.32
N GLU A 20 -9.56 30.40 4.82
CA GLU A 20 -8.41 31.04 4.14
C GLU A 20 -8.80 31.69 2.80
N HIS A 21 -9.74 31.09 2.07
CA HIS A 21 -10.13 31.52 0.74
C HIS A 21 -11.51 32.20 0.68
N GLN A 22 -12.10 32.55 1.83
CA GLN A 22 -13.47 33.14 1.89
C GLN A 22 -13.61 34.46 1.10
N HIS A 23 -12.53 35.21 0.87
CA HIS A 23 -12.52 36.45 0.10
C HIS A 23 -11.93 36.27 -1.30
N ALA A 24 -11.63 35.04 -1.74
CA ALA A 24 -11.16 34.81 -3.09
C ALA A 24 -12.27 35.18 -4.12
N PRO A 25 -11.93 35.88 -5.21
CA PRO A 25 -12.93 36.36 -6.18
C PRO A 25 -13.61 35.22 -6.95
N ASN A 26 -12.96 34.05 -7.01
CA ASN A 26 -13.46 32.82 -7.65
C ASN A 26 -12.67 31.61 -7.17
N ALA A 27 -13.09 30.43 -7.63
CA ALA A 27 -12.45 29.15 -7.32
C ALA A 27 -11.58 28.61 -8.48
N ASN A 28 -11.14 29.45 -9.41
CA ASN A 28 -10.44 29.00 -10.63
C ASN A 28 -9.17 28.19 -10.33
N ASN A 29 -8.38 28.61 -9.35
CA ASN A 29 -7.16 27.89 -8.96
C ASN A 29 -7.47 26.49 -8.44
N LEU A 30 -8.47 26.35 -7.57
CA LEU A 30 -8.94 25.06 -7.07
C LEU A 30 -9.49 24.18 -8.19
N TRP A 31 -10.26 24.78 -9.10
CA TRP A 31 -10.82 24.07 -10.25
C TRP A 31 -9.73 23.55 -11.20
N THR A 32 -8.73 24.39 -11.51
CA THR A 32 -7.57 24.01 -12.33
C THR A 32 -6.78 22.88 -11.69
N TYR A 33 -6.51 22.98 -10.38
CA TYR A 33 -5.84 21.93 -9.63
C TYR A 33 -6.63 20.61 -9.70
N PHE A 34 -7.94 20.66 -9.46
CA PHE A 34 -8.81 19.48 -9.54
C PHE A 34 -8.81 18.84 -10.93
N GLN A 35 -8.91 19.65 -11.99
CA GLN A 35 -8.84 19.17 -13.37
C GLN A 35 -7.47 18.53 -13.67
N ASN A 36 -6.38 19.14 -13.21
CA ASN A 36 -5.04 18.60 -13.40
C ASN A 36 -4.86 17.25 -12.69
N ALA A 37 -5.33 17.12 -11.45
CA ALA A 37 -5.26 15.87 -10.71
C ALA A 37 -6.08 14.76 -11.40
N ILE A 38 -7.29 15.07 -11.89
CA ILE A 38 -8.11 14.12 -12.64
C ILE A 38 -7.44 13.73 -13.96
N ASN A 39 -6.98 14.71 -14.74
CA ASN A 39 -6.35 14.46 -16.04
C ASN A 39 -5.09 13.62 -15.87
N TRP A 40 -4.27 13.91 -14.86
CA TRP A 40 -3.10 13.10 -14.52
C TRP A 40 -3.49 11.65 -14.20
N ALA A 41 -4.54 11.47 -13.38
CA ALA A 41 -5.01 10.14 -12.99
C ALA A 41 -5.50 9.32 -14.20
N ILE A 42 -6.34 9.89 -15.07
CA ILE A 42 -6.88 9.19 -16.24
C ILE A 42 -5.85 8.96 -17.35
N THR A 43 -4.84 9.82 -17.44
CA THR A 43 -3.75 9.67 -18.39
C THR A 43 -2.81 8.52 -18.01
N ASN A 44 -2.51 8.38 -16.71
CA ASN A 44 -1.60 7.36 -16.23
C ASN A 44 -2.28 6.02 -15.93
N PHE A 45 -3.58 6.03 -15.58
CA PHE A 45 -4.35 4.85 -15.21
C PHE A 45 -5.66 4.81 -16.01
N ASP A 46 -5.67 4.06 -17.12
CA ASP A 46 -6.83 4.00 -18.00
C ASP A 46 -8.11 3.54 -17.28
N PRO A 47 -9.12 4.43 -17.10
CA PRO A 47 -10.35 4.08 -16.40
C PRO A 47 -11.21 3.06 -17.14
N LYS A 48 -10.97 2.79 -18.43
CA LYS A 48 -11.65 1.71 -19.15
C LYS A 48 -11.27 0.34 -18.62
N HIS A 49 -10.01 0.18 -18.21
CA HIS A 49 -9.47 -1.09 -17.72
C HIS A 49 -9.42 -1.16 -16.18
N PHE A 50 -9.18 -0.03 -15.50
CA PHE A 50 -8.85 -0.02 -14.08
C PHE A 50 -9.89 0.68 -13.18
N LYS A 51 -11.08 1.04 -13.71
CA LYS A 51 -12.13 1.79 -13.00
C LYS A 51 -12.41 1.27 -11.58
N LYS A 52 -12.46 -0.06 -11.41
CA LYS A 52 -12.79 -0.69 -10.13
C LYS A 52 -11.77 -0.38 -9.05
N ILE A 53 -10.48 -0.46 -9.37
CA ILE A 53 -9.37 -0.23 -8.43
C ILE A 53 -9.01 1.26 -8.29
N MET A 54 -9.46 2.10 -9.22
CA MET A 54 -9.30 3.56 -9.17
C MET A 54 -10.30 4.22 -8.21
N LYS A 55 -11.43 3.56 -7.94
CA LYS A 55 -12.52 4.13 -7.15
C LYS A 55 -12.11 4.28 -5.68
N GLY A 56 -12.33 5.49 -5.13
CA GLY A 56 -12.11 5.78 -3.71
C GLY A 56 -10.66 6.10 -3.36
N LEU A 57 -9.74 6.18 -4.32
CA LEU A 57 -8.38 6.62 -4.09
C LEU A 57 -8.31 8.15 -3.88
N ASP A 58 -7.38 8.58 -3.04
CA ASP A 58 -7.07 10.02 -2.85
C ASP A 58 -6.16 10.51 -3.98
N TRP A 59 -6.78 10.81 -5.14
CA TRP A 59 -6.04 11.23 -6.33
C TRP A 59 -5.29 12.54 -6.14
N ALA A 60 -5.77 13.43 -5.28
CA ALA A 60 -5.07 14.66 -4.94
C ALA A 60 -3.72 14.37 -4.29
N LEU A 61 -3.71 13.45 -3.31
CA LEU A 61 -2.48 13.01 -2.63
C LEU A 61 -1.46 12.40 -3.61
N TYR A 62 -1.92 11.56 -4.54
CA TYR A 62 -1.02 10.93 -5.51
C TYR A 62 -0.56 11.92 -6.58
N TYR A 63 -1.42 12.84 -7.02
CA TYR A 63 -1.05 13.93 -7.91
C TYR A 63 0.05 14.78 -7.29
N ASP A 64 -0.13 15.26 -6.06
CA ASP A 64 0.85 16.09 -5.36
C ASP A 64 2.22 15.44 -5.23
N LYS A 65 2.26 14.10 -5.07
CA LYS A 65 3.51 13.34 -4.87
C LYS A 65 4.20 12.90 -6.17
N PHE A 66 3.45 12.79 -7.27
CA PHE A 66 3.94 12.08 -8.45
C PHE A 66 3.72 12.79 -9.79
N HIS A 67 3.04 13.96 -9.84
CA HIS A 67 2.70 14.61 -11.10
C HIS A 67 3.93 15.09 -11.91
N ASP A 68 5.02 15.41 -11.24
CA ASP A 68 6.29 15.83 -11.81
C ASP A 68 7.21 14.66 -12.21
N LYS A 69 6.80 13.42 -11.93
CA LYS A 69 7.55 12.22 -12.34
C LYS A 69 7.05 11.70 -13.68
N THR A 70 7.99 11.36 -14.57
CA THR A 70 7.63 10.65 -15.79
C THR A 70 7.27 9.20 -15.47
N LEU A 71 6.01 8.81 -15.71
CA LEU A 71 5.54 7.46 -15.51
C LEU A 71 5.46 6.72 -16.85
N ASP A 72 6.02 5.51 -16.93
CA ASP A 72 5.80 4.62 -18.08
C ASP A 72 4.41 3.97 -17.95
N THR A 73 3.42 4.57 -18.59
CA THR A 73 2.02 4.13 -18.52
C THR A 73 1.82 2.70 -19.04
N ALA A 74 2.62 2.27 -20.02
CA ALA A 74 2.55 0.90 -20.54
C ALA A 74 3.11 -0.12 -19.55
N ALA A 75 4.23 0.20 -18.90
CA ALA A 75 4.79 -0.64 -17.84
C ALA A 75 3.84 -0.71 -16.64
N LEU A 76 3.27 0.43 -16.22
CA LEU A 76 2.26 0.50 -15.15
C LEU A 76 1.05 -0.39 -15.46
N ALA A 77 0.49 -0.29 -16.66
CA ALA A 77 -0.67 -1.09 -17.06
C ALA A 77 -0.36 -2.60 -17.04
N ARG A 78 0.82 -3.02 -17.49
CA ARG A 78 1.25 -4.42 -17.41
C ARG A 78 1.39 -4.89 -15.97
N GLN A 79 2.06 -4.10 -15.13
CA GLN A 79 2.28 -4.41 -13.71
C GLN A 79 0.94 -4.52 -12.97
N ILE A 80 0.05 -3.54 -13.12
CA ILE A 80 -1.28 -3.55 -12.52
C ILE A 80 -2.07 -4.79 -12.96
N SER A 81 -2.06 -5.10 -14.26
CA SER A 81 -2.78 -6.27 -14.79
C SER A 81 -2.24 -7.61 -14.26
N THR A 82 -0.95 -7.70 -13.96
CA THR A 82 -0.34 -8.85 -13.31
C THR A 82 -0.77 -8.95 -11.84
N LEU A 83 -0.71 -7.84 -11.10
CA LEU A 83 -1.11 -7.78 -9.71
C LEU A 83 -2.60 -8.08 -9.49
N MET A 84 -3.47 -7.63 -10.40
CA MET A 84 -4.92 -7.93 -10.33
C MET A 84 -5.24 -9.43 -10.42
N ARG A 85 -4.32 -10.24 -10.96
CA ARG A 85 -4.45 -11.70 -11.07
C ARG A 85 -3.77 -12.45 -9.93
N ASP A 86 -3.03 -11.76 -9.08
CA ASP A 86 -2.33 -12.39 -7.96
C ASP A 86 -3.29 -12.67 -6.81
N SER A 87 -3.50 -13.96 -6.49
CA SER A 87 -4.39 -14.42 -5.43
C SER A 87 -3.89 -14.10 -4.01
N GLU A 88 -2.63 -13.72 -3.85
CA GLU A 88 -2.08 -13.27 -2.56
C GLU A 88 -2.57 -11.87 -2.17
N ILE A 89 -3.02 -11.06 -3.15
CA ILE A 89 -3.48 -9.70 -2.92
C ILE A 89 -4.95 -9.71 -2.46
N GLN A 90 -5.19 -9.34 -1.22
CA GLN A 90 -6.53 -9.28 -0.64
C GLN A 90 -7.21 -7.93 -0.94
N ARG A 91 -6.42 -6.85 -1.02
CA ARG A 91 -6.93 -5.50 -1.25
C ARG A 91 -6.60 -4.99 -2.65
N GLN A 92 -7.49 -5.25 -3.59
CA GLN A 92 -7.33 -4.84 -4.99
C GLN A 92 -7.17 -3.30 -5.16
N GLN A 93 -7.84 -2.47 -4.34
CA GLN A 93 -7.70 -1.02 -4.35
C GLN A 93 -6.31 -0.54 -3.94
N GLY A 94 -5.54 -1.39 -3.27
CA GLY A 94 -4.15 -1.09 -2.89
C GLY A 94 -3.14 -1.24 -4.03
N ILE A 95 -3.53 -1.80 -5.18
CA ILE A 95 -2.61 -2.06 -6.30
C ILE A 95 -2.02 -0.76 -6.86
N ILE A 96 -2.85 0.26 -7.15
CA ILE A 96 -2.34 1.54 -7.65
C ILE A 96 -1.47 2.26 -6.61
N PRO A 97 -1.89 2.40 -5.34
CA PRO A 97 -1.01 2.86 -4.26
C PRO A 97 0.34 2.13 -4.20
N TYR A 98 0.33 0.80 -4.25
CA TYR A 98 1.55 0.00 -4.24
C TYR A 98 2.47 0.29 -5.43
N VAL A 99 1.94 0.33 -6.64
CA VAL A 99 2.73 0.58 -7.86
C VAL A 99 3.38 1.97 -7.83
N LEU A 100 2.71 2.96 -7.21
CA LEU A 100 3.24 4.31 -7.06
C LEU A 100 4.26 4.44 -5.92
N THR A 101 4.08 3.73 -4.80
CA THR A 101 4.84 3.93 -3.56
C THR A 101 5.85 2.82 -3.26
N GLY A 102 5.66 1.63 -3.82
CA GLY A 102 6.39 0.41 -3.47
C GLY A 102 6.00 -0.19 -2.11
N ASN A 103 4.99 0.35 -1.43
CA ASN A 103 4.60 -0.09 -0.09
C ASN A 103 3.67 -1.30 -0.14
N GLU A 104 4.17 -2.49 0.19
CA GLU A 104 3.42 -3.75 0.19
C GLU A 104 2.21 -3.76 1.14
N ARG A 105 2.21 -2.93 2.18
CA ARG A 105 1.08 -2.81 3.14
C ARG A 105 -0.21 -2.35 2.46
N GLU A 106 -0.10 -1.67 1.32
CA GLU A 106 -1.26 -1.25 0.54
C GLU A 106 -2.05 -2.42 -0.04
N LEU A 107 -1.39 -3.55 -0.28
CA LEU A 107 -1.98 -4.74 -0.92
C LEU A 107 -2.76 -5.63 0.04
N ASP A 108 -2.53 -5.49 1.36
CA ASP A 108 -3.10 -6.40 2.37
C ASP A 108 -2.90 -7.85 1.95
N LEU A 109 -1.62 -8.27 1.89
CA LEU A 109 -1.25 -9.60 1.43
C LEU A 109 -1.82 -10.68 2.33
N ARG A 110 -2.12 -11.82 1.74
CA ARG A 110 -2.69 -12.98 2.45
C ARG A 110 -1.82 -13.37 3.65
N ALA A 111 -2.43 -13.41 4.82
CA ALA A 111 -1.77 -13.89 6.02
C ALA A 111 -1.71 -15.42 6.07
N PHE A 112 -0.71 -15.97 6.73
CA PHE A 112 -0.66 -17.41 6.98
C PHE A 112 -1.82 -17.86 7.87
N PRO A 113 -2.55 -18.93 7.50
CA PRO A 113 -3.53 -19.58 8.37
C PRO A 113 -2.91 -20.05 9.69
N ASP A 114 -3.73 -20.16 10.73
CA ASP A 114 -3.24 -20.50 12.08
C ASP A 114 -2.63 -21.90 12.15
N ASP A 115 -3.14 -22.88 11.41
CA ASP A 115 -2.58 -24.22 11.33
C ASP A 115 -1.17 -24.23 10.75
N ILE A 116 -0.90 -23.42 9.73
CA ILE A 116 0.45 -23.26 9.15
C ILE A 116 1.39 -22.59 10.15
N LYS A 117 0.93 -21.52 10.82
CA LYS A 117 1.72 -20.82 11.84
C LYS A 117 2.06 -21.72 13.02
N LEU A 118 1.09 -22.48 13.51
CA LEU A 118 1.30 -23.42 14.61
C LEU A 118 2.32 -24.50 14.23
N ALA A 119 2.17 -25.10 13.06
CA ALA A 119 3.12 -26.09 12.55
C ALA A 119 4.54 -25.54 12.39
N ALA A 120 4.68 -24.29 11.95
CA ALA A 120 5.99 -23.62 11.86
C ALA A 120 6.59 -23.37 13.25
N TRP A 121 5.79 -22.91 14.23
CA TRP A 121 6.20 -22.68 15.61
C TRP A 121 6.70 -23.97 16.29
N GLU A 122 5.96 -25.08 16.14
CA GLU A 122 6.37 -26.39 16.63
C GLU A 122 7.67 -26.88 15.97
N THR A 123 7.76 -26.76 14.63
CA THR A 123 8.95 -27.17 13.87
C THR A 123 10.20 -26.38 14.29
N GLN A 124 10.04 -25.11 14.68
CA GLN A 124 11.11 -24.24 15.16
C GLN A 124 11.48 -24.49 16.64
N GLY A 125 10.83 -25.44 17.31
CA GLY A 125 11.03 -25.73 18.73
C GLY A 125 10.68 -24.54 19.62
N HIS A 126 9.57 -23.85 19.29
CA HIS A 126 9.02 -22.69 20.02
C HIS A 126 9.96 -21.47 20.03
N LYS A 127 10.87 -21.37 19.05
CA LYS A 127 11.88 -20.30 18.99
C LYS A 127 11.68 -19.39 17.79
N CYS A 128 12.00 -18.13 17.98
CA CYS A 128 12.06 -17.16 16.90
C CYS A 128 13.14 -17.56 15.87
N ALA A 129 12.77 -17.65 14.59
CA ALA A 129 13.69 -18.06 13.52
C ALA A 129 14.91 -17.12 13.35
N LEU A 130 14.80 -15.84 13.77
CA LEU A 130 15.90 -14.88 13.61
C LEU A 130 16.77 -14.70 14.86
N CYS A 131 16.18 -14.62 16.06
CA CYS A 131 16.96 -14.37 17.28
C CYS A 131 17.14 -15.60 18.18
N GLY A 132 16.47 -16.72 17.87
CA GLY A 132 16.57 -17.96 18.63
C GLY A 132 15.94 -17.94 20.03
N LYS A 133 15.31 -16.83 20.44
CA LYS A 133 14.62 -16.74 21.73
C LYS A 133 13.39 -17.64 21.73
N GLU A 134 13.25 -18.44 22.79
CA GLU A 134 12.05 -19.23 23.06
C GLU A 134 10.91 -18.29 23.47
N MET A 135 9.72 -18.50 22.91
CA MET A 135 8.55 -17.66 23.13
C MET A 135 7.26 -18.44 22.91
N ASP A 136 6.23 -18.10 23.67
CA ASP A 136 4.88 -18.62 23.48
C ASP A 136 4.30 -18.14 22.14
N TYR A 137 3.44 -18.96 21.56
CA TYR A 137 2.83 -18.73 20.24
C TYR A 137 2.16 -17.35 20.12
N GLU A 138 1.49 -16.88 21.17
CA GLU A 138 0.78 -15.59 21.18
C GLU A 138 1.68 -14.35 21.05
N PHE A 139 3.00 -14.48 21.30
CA PHE A 139 4.00 -13.40 21.14
C PHE A 139 4.75 -13.48 19.82
N MET A 140 4.37 -14.41 18.96
CA MET A 140 5.02 -14.61 17.67
C MET A 140 4.07 -14.30 16.51
N GLU A 141 4.65 -13.95 15.37
CA GLU A 141 3.96 -13.59 14.16
C GLU A 141 4.48 -14.45 12.99
N GLY A 142 3.55 -14.95 12.17
CA GLY A 142 3.92 -15.66 10.93
C GLY A 142 4.43 -14.67 9.89
N ASP A 143 5.57 -15.00 9.31
CA ASP A 143 6.25 -14.17 8.32
C ASP A 143 6.75 -15.03 7.16
N HIS A 144 6.86 -14.45 5.97
CA HIS A 144 7.39 -15.12 4.79
C HIS A 144 8.92 -15.26 4.87
N ILE A 145 9.48 -16.47 4.73
CA ILE A 145 10.92 -16.68 4.60
C ILE A 145 11.42 -15.90 3.37
N THR A 146 10.84 -16.19 2.21
CA THR A 146 11.02 -15.43 0.98
C THR A 146 9.89 -14.40 0.88
N PRO A 147 10.17 -13.08 0.83
CA PRO A 147 9.15 -12.05 0.69
C PRO A 147 8.29 -12.24 -0.55
N TRP A 148 7.04 -11.80 -0.50
CA TRP A 148 6.10 -11.88 -1.63
C TRP A 148 6.66 -11.20 -2.89
N ARG A 149 7.28 -10.01 -2.76
CA ARG A 149 7.91 -9.27 -3.88
C ARG A 149 9.02 -10.06 -4.58
N ASP A 150 9.67 -10.97 -3.85
CA ASP A 150 10.73 -11.85 -4.34
C ASP A 150 10.19 -13.22 -4.82
N GLY A 151 8.86 -13.33 -4.98
CA GLY A 151 8.18 -14.53 -5.46
C GLY A 151 7.70 -15.50 -4.38
N GLY A 152 7.87 -15.16 -3.10
CA GLY A 152 7.37 -15.96 -2.00
C GLY A 152 5.84 -16.05 -1.99
N ARG A 153 5.31 -17.21 -1.59
CA ARG A 153 3.86 -17.48 -1.50
C ARG A 153 3.48 -17.86 -0.08
N THR A 154 2.19 -17.67 0.23
CA THR A 154 1.62 -18.03 1.54
C THR A 154 1.37 -19.54 1.62
N VAL A 155 2.44 -20.31 1.67
CA VAL A 155 2.46 -21.77 1.78
C VAL A 155 3.31 -22.20 2.96
N LYS A 156 3.07 -23.42 3.48
CA LYS A 156 3.72 -23.95 4.69
C LYS A 156 5.26 -23.86 4.64
N GLU A 157 5.85 -24.18 3.51
CA GLU A 157 7.31 -24.22 3.30
C GLU A 157 7.94 -22.82 3.34
N ASN A 158 7.14 -21.77 3.16
CA ASN A 158 7.58 -20.37 3.20
C ASN A 158 7.17 -19.64 4.48
N CYS A 159 6.63 -20.36 5.47
CA CYS A 159 6.24 -19.78 6.75
C CYS A 159 7.36 -19.91 7.77
N GLN A 160 7.68 -18.82 8.45
CA GLN A 160 8.49 -18.80 9.67
C GLN A 160 7.79 -18.01 10.76
N MET A 161 8.06 -18.39 12.02
CA MET A 161 7.56 -17.66 13.19
C MET A 161 8.65 -16.75 13.73
N LEU A 162 8.34 -15.47 13.85
CA LEU A 162 9.22 -14.43 14.37
C LEU A 162 8.60 -13.77 15.60
N CYS A 163 9.44 -13.39 16.58
CA CYS A 163 8.97 -12.47 17.60
C CYS A 163 8.66 -11.10 17.00
N ARG A 164 7.75 -10.36 17.62
CA ARG A 164 7.30 -9.05 17.13
C ARG A 164 8.44 -8.07 16.83
N GLU A 165 9.49 -8.09 17.65
CA GLU A 165 10.66 -7.24 17.44
C GLU A 165 11.42 -7.61 16.16
N CYS A 166 11.70 -8.90 15.95
CA CYS A 166 12.39 -9.37 14.76
C CYS A 166 11.56 -9.16 13.49
N ASN A 167 10.25 -9.38 13.57
CA ASN A 167 9.33 -9.14 12.45
C ASN A 167 9.33 -7.66 12.04
N ARG A 168 9.22 -6.73 13.01
CA ARG A 168 9.30 -5.29 12.73
C ARG A 168 10.62 -4.89 12.09
N ARG A 169 11.76 -5.41 12.58
CA ARG A 169 13.08 -5.11 11.97
C ARG A 169 13.21 -5.64 10.55
N LYS A 170 12.62 -6.80 10.25
CA LYS A 170 12.61 -7.37 8.89
C LYS A 170 11.75 -6.52 7.96
N SER A 171 10.57 -6.10 8.42
CA SER A 171 9.62 -5.27 7.63
C SER A 171 10.08 -3.83 7.41
N ALA A 172 11.11 -3.35 8.13
CA ALA A 172 11.66 -2.00 8.01
C ALA A 172 12.79 -1.88 6.96
N LYS A 173 13.21 -2.98 6.36
CA LYS A 173 14.22 -3.03 5.28
C LYS A 173 13.54 -3.08 3.93
#